data_ac10c568e7a975782cb0b99af48b8b34
#
_entry.id   ac10c568e7a975782cb0b99af48b8b34
#
_cell.length_a   1.000
_cell.length_b   1.000
_cell.length_c   1.000
_cell.angle_alpha   90.00
_cell.angle_beta   90.00
_cell.angle_gamma   90.00
#
_symmetry.space_group_name_H-M   'P 1'
#
loop_
_entity.id
_entity.type
_entity.pdbx_description
1 polymer ?
#
loop_
_entity_poly.entity_id
_entity_poly.type
_entity_poly.pdbx_seq_one_letter_code
_entity_poly.pdbx_strand_id
1 'polypeptide(L)'
;VRTPAGPSTVHLGVDLGTSGLKLVLLARDGTVVAESEASYDVAHPRPGWSQTDPATWTGALARALDDLAARAGDGVVVRAVGVAGQMHAAVLADAAGRPLAPAVPWTDARAADRLDRWRALPEPVRARLANPLVPGMTGPVLDWFAAHDPALCDRAAHVLLPKDVVRAWFVDDAALPAGTTDRSDAAGTLLWDVTRDAWADDVVAHLDLPGRLLPGVAPSDAVAGTTSRLARWFPASGTAVPVVVGGGDTPVARLAVGAPGLHVNLGTGAQAMAALDRPAPVADAVVHTFADTGAGEDAGWYRLAAVQNAGLALDWALRVLGLSWEDAVALARSAPAGAGGVTFLPFLTGERGGVAGPDARGAWTGLGESTGRAELVRAAVEGMVFAVAAAVDLLDPPGTGASTGPVGPASAGTRSPDRDAEVVVTGGGTREPLVRELLADALGRPVRRVGLRSATAVGAALLAARGTGDPVEPATTTAAPDLPTPARPDVVEHLAAWRATAAALA
;
A
#
# COMPACT_ATOMS: atom_id res chain seq x y z
N VAL A 1 -15.20 -18.93 38.44
CA VAL A 1 -13.92 -18.21 38.74
C VAL A 1 -12.94 -18.68 37.67
N ARG A 2 -12.70 -17.88 36.60
CA ARG A 2 -11.62 -18.14 35.64
C ARG A 2 -10.31 -17.92 36.40
N THR A 3 -9.45 -18.90 36.44
CA THR A 3 -8.05 -18.79 36.85
C THR A 3 -7.45 -17.62 36.06
N PRO A 4 -6.69 -16.68 36.68
CA PRO A 4 -6.02 -15.63 35.93
C PRO A 4 -5.06 -16.31 34.95
N ALA A 5 -5.30 -16.10 33.64
CA ALA A 5 -4.34 -16.47 32.62
C ALA A 5 -3.02 -15.76 32.97
N GLY A 6 -1.90 -16.47 32.88
CA GLY A 6 -0.57 -15.85 33.07
C GLY A 6 -0.39 -14.64 32.15
N PRO A 7 0.68 -13.84 32.34
CA PRO A 7 0.89 -12.61 31.60
C PRO A 7 0.81 -12.87 30.09
N SER A 8 -0.08 -12.15 29.39
CA SER A 8 -0.23 -12.27 27.95
C SER A 8 0.99 -11.65 27.26
N THR A 9 1.80 -12.47 26.63
CA THR A 9 2.96 -12.03 25.83
C THR A 9 2.53 -11.64 24.42
N VAL A 10 2.85 -10.43 24.01
CA VAL A 10 2.39 -9.85 22.73
C VAL A 10 3.50 -9.07 22.02
N HIS A 11 3.30 -8.82 20.73
CA HIS A 11 4.09 -7.88 19.91
C HIS A 11 3.22 -6.67 19.58
N LEU A 12 3.78 -5.45 19.71
CA LEU A 12 3.11 -4.22 19.36
C LEU A 12 3.41 -3.88 17.89
N GLY A 13 2.36 -3.78 17.10
CA GLY A 13 2.43 -3.24 15.74
C GLY A 13 1.82 -1.86 15.66
N VAL A 14 2.51 -0.96 14.98
CA VAL A 14 2.12 0.43 14.72
C VAL A 14 1.99 0.62 13.21
N ASP A 15 0.86 1.14 12.77
CA ASP A 15 0.58 1.54 11.38
C ASP A 15 0.32 3.04 11.33
N LEU A 16 1.24 3.82 10.75
CA LEU A 16 1.09 5.25 10.53
C LEU A 16 0.50 5.51 9.14
N GLY A 17 -0.81 5.59 9.03
CA GLY A 17 -1.49 5.97 7.78
C GLY A 17 -1.43 7.48 7.50
N THR A 18 -2.10 7.95 6.44
CA THR A 18 -2.05 9.36 5.99
C THR A 18 -2.76 10.33 6.94
N SER A 19 -3.86 9.92 7.59
CA SER A 19 -4.70 10.79 8.44
C SER A 19 -4.95 10.23 9.85
N GLY A 20 -4.25 9.16 10.21
CA GLY A 20 -4.38 8.51 11.51
C GLY A 20 -3.43 7.34 11.64
N LEU A 21 -3.31 6.83 12.83
CA LEU A 21 -2.52 5.64 13.12
C LEU A 21 -3.36 4.58 13.81
N LYS A 22 -2.93 3.32 13.63
CA LYS A 22 -3.52 2.15 14.26
C LYS A 22 -2.48 1.37 15.01
N LEU A 23 -2.89 0.82 16.14
CA LEU A 23 -2.06 -0.05 16.97
C LEU A 23 -2.73 -1.39 17.13
N VAL A 24 -1.94 -2.46 17.15
CA VAL A 24 -2.40 -3.80 17.53
C VAL A 24 -1.46 -4.44 18.52
N LEU A 25 -2.00 -5.22 19.45
CA LEU A 25 -1.27 -6.18 20.25
C LEU A 25 -1.53 -7.58 19.67
N LEU A 26 -0.49 -8.18 19.10
CA LEU A 26 -0.53 -9.50 18.47
C LEU A 26 0.04 -10.55 19.43
N ALA A 27 -0.76 -11.54 19.80
CA ALA A 27 -0.34 -12.66 20.61
C ALA A 27 0.47 -13.69 19.79
N ARG A 28 1.17 -14.59 20.49
CA ARG A 28 1.97 -15.66 19.87
C ARG A 28 1.17 -16.66 19.02
N ASP A 29 -0.12 -16.80 19.31
CA ASP A 29 -1.02 -17.64 18.51
C ASP A 29 -1.60 -16.90 17.29
N GLY A 30 -1.11 -15.69 17.00
CA GLY A 30 -1.54 -14.87 15.88
C GLY A 30 -2.84 -14.09 16.10
N THR A 31 -3.45 -14.18 17.28
CA THR A 31 -4.68 -13.44 17.58
C THR A 31 -4.38 -12.00 17.96
N VAL A 32 -5.24 -11.07 17.51
CA VAL A 32 -5.22 -9.67 17.96
C VAL A 32 -5.91 -9.57 19.31
N VAL A 33 -5.14 -9.29 20.37
CA VAL A 33 -5.61 -9.16 21.74
C VAL A 33 -6.36 -7.84 21.95
N ALA A 34 -5.81 -6.76 21.41
CA ALA A 34 -6.42 -5.43 21.45
C ALA A 34 -5.97 -4.62 20.23
N GLU A 35 -6.82 -3.68 19.81
CA GLU A 35 -6.52 -2.69 18.78
C GLU A 35 -7.01 -1.31 19.22
N SER A 36 -6.32 -0.26 18.78
CA SER A 36 -6.72 1.12 18.97
C SER A 36 -6.35 1.96 17.76
N GLU A 37 -6.98 3.12 17.62
CA GLU A 37 -6.70 4.06 16.55
C GLU A 37 -6.80 5.50 17.06
N ALA A 38 -6.04 6.40 16.44
CA ALA A 38 -6.14 7.83 16.68
C ALA A 38 -5.92 8.60 15.38
N SER A 39 -6.81 9.53 15.08
CA SER A 39 -6.66 10.43 13.94
C SER A 39 -5.75 11.61 14.28
N TYR A 40 -5.23 12.23 13.22
CA TYR A 40 -4.49 13.49 13.25
C TYR A 40 -4.78 14.32 12.00
N ASP A 41 -4.54 15.61 12.09
CA ASP A 41 -4.84 16.53 11.00
C ASP A 41 -3.73 16.58 9.96
N VAL A 42 -4.13 16.70 8.69
CA VAL A 42 -3.27 17.02 7.55
C VAL A 42 -3.58 18.44 7.12
N ALA A 43 -2.59 19.32 7.12
CA ALA A 43 -2.76 20.69 6.69
C ALA A 43 -2.67 20.82 5.17
N HIS A 44 -3.52 21.68 4.60
CA HIS A 44 -3.56 22.02 3.18
C HIS A 44 -3.30 23.52 2.99
N PRO A 45 -2.05 24.01 3.12
CA PRO A 45 -1.75 25.44 3.15
C PRO A 45 -2.00 26.16 1.82
N ARG A 46 -2.03 25.43 0.71
CA ARG A 46 -2.33 25.91 -0.66
C ARG A 46 -3.03 24.82 -1.47
N PRO A 47 -3.73 25.15 -2.56
CA PRO A 47 -4.26 24.14 -3.48
C PRO A 47 -3.17 23.16 -3.94
N GLY A 48 -3.44 21.86 -3.86
CA GLY A 48 -2.50 20.80 -4.20
C GLY A 48 -1.38 20.53 -3.19
N TRP A 49 -1.29 21.31 -2.10
CA TRP A 49 -0.30 21.08 -1.05
C TRP A 49 -0.92 20.32 0.12
N SER A 50 -0.15 19.38 0.63
CA SER A 50 -0.47 18.64 1.85
C SER A 50 0.78 18.59 2.74
N GLN A 51 0.61 18.76 4.04
CA GLN A 51 1.72 18.62 4.98
C GLN A 51 1.23 18.26 6.37
N THR A 52 2.07 17.59 7.14
CA THR A 52 1.76 17.17 8.51
C THR A 52 2.91 17.55 9.44
N ASP A 53 2.59 18.17 10.57
CA ASP A 53 3.57 18.36 11.64
C ASP A 53 3.84 16.99 12.29
N PRO A 54 5.08 16.46 12.27
CA PRO A 54 5.40 15.16 12.88
C PRO A 54 5.11 15.07 14.37
N ALA A 55 4.99 16.20 15.08
CA ALA A 55 4.56 16.22 16.47
C ALA A 55 3.11 15.71 16.63
N THR A 56 2.27 15.87 15.62
CA THR A 56 0.90 15.33 15.65
C THR A 56 0.88 13.81 15.64
N TRP A 57 1.85 13.17 14.95
CA TRP A 57 1.99 11.70 14.94
C TRP A 57 2.31 11.15 16.33
N THR A 58 3.29 11.75 17.02
CA THR A 58 3.66 11.31 18.37
C THR A 58 2.58 11.58 19.38
N GLY A 59 1.82 12.68 19.22
CA GLY A 59 0.64 12.98 20.03
C GLY A 59 -0.50 11.97 19.80
N ALA A 60 -0.77 11.60 18.54
CA ALA A 60 -1.75 10.59 18.21
C ALA A 60 -1.32 9.20 18.71
N LEU A 61 -0.03 8.87 18.59
CA LEU A 61 0.54 7.63 19.13
C LEU A 61 0.33 7.51 20.63
N ALA A 62 0.59 8.57 21.40
CA ALA A 62 0.37 8.57 22.85
C ALA A 62 -1.11 8.32 23.20
N ARG A 63 -2.04 8.99 22.51
CA ARG A 63 -3.49 8.78 22.71
C ARG A 63 -3.91 7.33 22.37
N ALA A 64 -3.39 6.80 21.26
CA ALA A 64 -3.71 5.42 20.86
C ALA A 64 -3.11 4.41 21.87
N LEU A 65 -1.92 4.66 22.42
CA LEU A 65 -1.34 3.82 23.47
C LEU A 65 -2.14 3.88 24.78
N ASP A 66 -2.68 5.06 25.15
CA ASP A 66 -3.56 5.20 26.32
C ASP A 66 -4.83 4.33 26.14
N ASP A 67 -5.49 4.40 24.98
CA ASP A 67 -6.68 3.58 24.65
C ASP A 67 -6.34 2.08 24.54
N LEU A 68 -5.21 1.75 23.89
CA LEU A 68 -4.77 0.36 23.73
C LEU A 68 -4.53 -0.32 25.09
N ALA A 69 -3.83 0.36 26.00
CA ALA A 69 -3.56 -0.16 27.34
C ALA A 69 -4.86 -0.37 28.14
N ALA A 70 -5.80 0.58 28.06
CA ALA A 70 -7.10 0.46 28.71
C ALA A 70 -7.91 -0.75 28.20
N ARG A 71 -7.81 -1.06 26.91
CA ARG A 71 -8.50 -2.22 26.28
C ARG A 71 -7.81 -3.55 26.58
N ALA A 72 -6.47 -3.53 26.63
CA ALA A 72 -5.68 -4.74 26.86
C ALA A 72 -5.76 -5.25 28.30
N GLY A 73 -5.95 -4.33 29.27
CA GLY A 73 -5.95 -4.64 30.70
C GLY A 73 -4.56 -4.90 31.28
N ASP A 74 -4.53 -5.29 32.53
CA ASP A 74 -3.30 -5.50 33.31
C ASP A 74 -2.56 -6.79 32.91
N GLY A 75 -1.25 -6.81 33.14
CA GLY A 75 -0.41 -8.01 32.99
C GLY A 75 0.02 -8.32 31.54
N VAL A 76 -0.20 -7.41 30.58
CA VAL A 76 0.32 -7.54 29.23
C VAL A 76 1.81 -7.27 29.20
N VAL A 77 2.57 -8.15 28.54
CA VAL A 77 4.02 -8.05 28.31
C VAL A 77 4.29 -7.84 26.82
N VAL A 78 4.68 -6.63 26.43
CA VAL A 78 5.12 -6.33 25.06
C VAL A 78 6.56 -6.78 24.89
N ARG A 79 6.79 -7.70 23.94
CA ARG A 79 8.11 -8.29 23.67
C ARG A 79 8.94 -7.49 22.68
N ALA A 80 8.29 -6.89 21.70
CA ALA A 80 8.95 -6.04 20.72
C ALA A 80 7.93 -5.10 20.06
N VAL A 81 8.45 -4.06 19.39
CA VAL A 81 7.68 -3.06 18.64
C VAL A 81 8.10 -3.10 17.17
N GLY A 82 7.13 -3.16 16.27
CA GLY A 82 7.31 -2.91 14.86
C GLY A 82 6.52 -1.70 14.40
N VAL A 83 7.08 -0.95 13.46
CA VAL A 83 6.46 0.26 12.91
C VAL A 83 6.35 0.14 11.41
N ALA A 84 5.16 0.36 10.88
CA ALA A 84 4.91 0.59 9.47
C ALA A 84 4.36 2.00 9.25
N GLY A 85 4.51 2.54 8.06
CA GLY A 85 3.95 3.85 7.77
C GLY A 85 3.75 4.11 6.29
N GLN A 86 2.97 5.17 6.02
CA GLN A 86 2.73 5.63 4.67
C GLN A 86 4.05 5.84 3.92
N MET A 87 4.13 5.28 2.72
CA MET A 87 5.30 5.35 1.85
C MET A 87 5.42 6.71 1.17
N HIS A 88 6.54 6.93 0.51
CA HIS A 88 6.81 8.03 -0.43
C HIS A 88 7.02 9.43 0.17
N ALA A 89 6.55 9.70 1.37
CA ALA A 89 6.66 11.00 2.01
C ALA A 89 8.13 11.42 2.29
N ALA A 90 8.37 12.71 2.45
CA ALA A 90 9.68 13.25 2.80
C ALA A 90 9.64 14.01 4.12
N VAL A 91 10.57 13.66 5.03
CA VAL A 91 10.79 14.35 6.31
C VAL A 91 12.25 14.76 6.41
N LEU A 92 12.55 16.03 6.27
CA LEU A 92 13.92 16.54 6.50
C LEU A 92 14.21 16.57 8.00
N ALA A 93 15.28 15.91 8.43
CA ALA A 93 15.63 15.71 9.82
C ALA A 93 17.08 16.06 10.12
N ASP A 94 17.36 16.43 11.36
CA ASP A 94 18.74 16.64 11.87
C ASP A 94 19.47 15.29 12.10
N ALA A 95 20.72 15.37 12.55
CA ALA A 95 21.57 14.20 12.81
C ALA A 95 21.02 13.26 13.90
N ALA A 96 20.12 13.73 14.74
CA ALA A 96 19.44 12.94 15.76
C ALA A 96 18.10 12.37 15.26
N GLY A 97 17.75 12.57 13.99
CA GLY A 97 16.49 12.15 13.40
C GLY A 97 15.29 13.02 13.76
N ARG A 98 15.51 14.21 14.33
CA ARG A 98 14.42 15.13 14.70
C ARG A 98 13.98 15.93 13.48
N PRO A 99 12.68 15.95 13.16
CA PRO A 99 12.15 16.73 12.03
C PRO A 99 12.49 18.22 12.14
N LEU A 100 12.90 18.83 11.02
CA LEU A 100 13.24 20.25 10.92
C LEU A 100 12.13 21.09 10.28
N ALA A 101 11.16 20.44 9.64
CA ALA A 101 10.03 21.05 8.97
C ALA A 101 8.84 20.07 8.96
N PRO A 102 7.62 20.54 8.61
CA PRO A 102 6.51 19.64 8.35
C PRO A 102 6.84 18.58 7.30
N ALA A 103 6.39 17.35 7.54
CA ALA A 103 6.49 16.26 6.57
C ALA A 103 5.62 16.54 5.36
N VAL A 104 6.10 16.16 4.17
CA VAL A 104 5.37 16.26 2.91
C VAL A 104 4.91 14.87 2.50
N PRO A 105 3.59 14.53 2.62
CA PRO A 105 3.06 13.21 2.32
C PRO A 105 2.92 12.97 0.81
N TRP A 106 2.68 11.73 0.43
CA TRP A 106 2.52 11.29 -0.96
C TRP A 106 1.36 11.96 -1.72
N THR A 107 0.39 12.53 -1.01
CA THR A 107 -0.76 13.26 -1.58
C THR A 107 -0.42 14.68 -2.02
N ASP A 108 0.78 15.17 -1.71
CA ASP A 108 1.24 16.51 -2.05
C ASP A 108 1.65 16.60 -3.53
N ALA A 109 1.31 17.70 -4.17
CA ALA A 109 1.61 17.97 -5.56
C ALA A 109 2.59 19.14 -5.77
N ARG A 110 3.23 19.68 -4.68
CA ARG A 110 4.11 20.87 -4.79
C ARG A 110 5.29 20.67 -5.73
N ALA A 111 5.77 19.43 -5.89
CA ALA A 111 6.88 19.11 -6.76
C ALA A 111 6.45 18.76 -8.21
N ALA A 112 5.22 19.07 -8.60
CA ALA A 112 4.74 18.77 -9.95
C ALA A 112 5.56 19.48 -11.04
N ASP A 113 6.01 20.71 -10.80
CA ASP A 113 6.88 21.51 -11.68
C ASP A 113 8.29 20.93 -11.82
N ARG A 114 8.71 20.06 -10.88
CA ARG A 114 10.02 19.41 -10.93
C ARG A 114 10.05 18.19 -11.86
N LEU A 115 8.89 17.59 -12.14
CA LEU A 115 8.81 16.33 -12.89
C LEU A 115 9.38 16.41 -14.31
N ASP A 116 9.41 17.57 -14.94
CA ASP A 116 10.03 17.73 -16.27
C ASP A 116 11.53 17.43 -16.25
N ARG A 117 12.23 17.78 -15.17
CA ARG A 117 13.64 17.41 -14.99
C ARG A 117 13.82 15.88 -14.88
N TRP A 118 12.88 15.21 -14.21
CA TRP A 118 12.86 13.75 -14.07
C TRP A 118 12.56 13.06 -15.40
N ARG A 119 11.63 13.60 -16.21
CA ARG A 119 11.37 13.13 -17.58
C ARG A 119 12.57 13.30 -18.50
N ALA A 120 13.38 14.34 -18.29
CA ALA A 120 14.57 14.64 -19.05
C ALA A 120 15.80 13.77 -18.68
N LEU A 121 15.72 12.95 -17.64
CA LEU A 121 16.77 11.97 -17.33
C LEU A 121 17.05 11.06 -18.52
N PRO A 122 18.32 10.66 -18.78
CA PRO A 122 18.62 9.66 -19.80
C PRO A 122 17.74 8.41 -19.59
N GLU A 123 17.19 7.89 -20.69
CA GLU A 123 16.25 6.76 -20.62
C GLU A 123 16.81 5.57 -19.82
N PRO A 124 18.07 5.11 -19.99
CA PRO A 124 18.60 4.00 -19.21
C PRO A 124 18.71 4.30 -17.70
N VAL A 125 18.82 5.55 -17.31
CA VAL A 125 18.83 5.99 -15.90
C VAL A 125 17.41 5.94 -15.35
N ARG A 126 16.45 6.56 -16.08
CA ARG A 126 15.03 6.60 -15.69
C ARG A 126 14.43 5.20 -15.64
N ALA A 127 14.77 4.32 -16.60
CA ALA A 127 14.24 2.97 -16.67
C ALA A 127 14.53 2.12 -15.41
N ARG A 128 15.66 2.37 -14.74
CA ARG A 128 16.04 1.63 -13.51
C ARG A 128 15.24 2.03 -12.28
N LEU A 129 14.49 3.14 -12.34
CA LEU A 129 13.54 3.50 -11.28
C LEU A 129 12.28 2.62 -11.34
N ALA A 130 11.89 2.14 -12.53
CA ALA A 130 10.76 1.25 -12.82
C ALA A 130 9.46 1.66 -12.09
N ASN A 131 9.24 2.95 -11.93
CA ASN A 131 8.10 3.55 -11.24
C ASN A 131 7.54 4.73 -12.02
N PRO A 132 6.22 4.98 -12.00
CA PRO A 132 5.65 6.20 -12.51
C PRO A 132 6.22 7.43 -11.82
N LEU A 133 6.40 8.51 -12.57
CA LEU A 133 6.84 9.79 -12.00
C LEU A 133 5.67 10.48 -11.30
N VAL A 134 5.67 10.49 -9.97
CA VAL A 134 4.62 11.08 -9.14
C VAL A 134 5.21 12.19 -8.27
N PRO A 135 4.61 13.40 -8.22
CA PRO A 135 5.17 14.56 -7.51
C PRO A 135 5.30 14.37 -6.00
N GLY A 136 4.41 13.56 -5.40
CA GLY A 136 4.42 13.30 -3.95
C GLY A 136 5.42 12.24 -3.49
N MET A 137 6.29 11.73 -4.37
CA MET A 137 7.36 10.81 -3.96
C MET A 137 8.57 11.59 -3.40
N THR A 138 9.31 10.93 -2.51
CA THR A 138 10.44 11.52 -1.77
C THR A 138 11.45 12.23 -2.66
N GLY A 139 11.83 11.63 -3.79
CA GLY A 139 12.80 12.19 -4.72
C GLY A 139 12.38 13.54 -5.31
N PRO A 140 11.21 13.64 -6.00
CA PRO A 140 10.69 14.93 -6.48
C PRO A 140 10.48 15.95 -5.37
N VAL A 141 10.02 15.55 -4.18
CA VAL A 141 9.88 16.45 -3.02
C VAL A 141 11.25 16.96 -2.54
N LEU A 142 12.27 16.11 -2.50
CA LEU A 142 13.63 16.51 -2.17
C LEU A 142 14.20 17.49 -3.21
N ASP A 143 13.97 17.26 -4.51
CA ASP A 143 14.32 18.17 -5.59
C ASP A 143 13.63 19.54 -5.41
N TRP A 144 12.36 19.53 -4.98
CA TRP A 144 11.63 20.75 -4.69
C TRP A 144 12.26 21.51 -3.50
N PHE A 145 12.60 20.83 -2.41
CA PHE A 145 13.27 21.47 -1.26
C PHE A 145 14.65 22.02 -1.65
N ALA A 146 15.43 21.28 -2.41
CA ALA A 146 16.75 21.75 -2.87
C ALA A 146 16.65 23.05 -3.70
N ALA A 147 15.58 23.21 -4.47
CA ALA A 147 15.35 24.40 -5.29
C ALA A 147 14.73 25.58 -4.52
N HIS A 148 13.85 25.34 -3.53
CA HIS A 148 13.03 26.39 -2.91
C HIS A 148 13.44 26.72 -1.47
N ASP A 149 14.11 25.78 -0.78
CA ASP A 149 14.64 25.99 0.58
C ASP A 149 15.97 25.26 0.76
N PRO A 150 17.02 25.67 0.03
CA PRO A 150 18.35 25.08 0.14
C PRO A 150 18.92 25.19 1.55
N ALA A 151 18.60 26.26 2.30
CA ALA A 151 19.05 26.44 3.67
C ALA A 151 18.48 25.36 4.62
N LEU A 152 17.27 24.88 4.37
CA LEU A 152 16.71 23.74 5.12
C LEU A 152 17.46 22.45 4.77
N CYS A 153 17.74 22.21 3.48
CA CYS A 153 18.56 21.08 3.05
C CYS A 153 19.96 21.10 3.68
N ASP A 154 20.60 22.28 3.79
CA ASP A 154 21.93 22.42 4.40
C ASP A 154 21.94 22.09 5.89
N ARG A 155 20.87 22.39 6.60
CA ARG A 155 20.72 22.05 8.03
C ARG A 155 20.34 20.59 8.25
N ALA A 156 19.72 19.95 7.25
CA ALA A 156 19.30 18.55 7.36
C ALA A 156 20.49 17.60 7.27
N ALA A 157 20.47 16.56 8.07
CA ALA A 157 21.37 15.42 7.98
C ALA A 157 20.73 14.24 7.22
N HIS A 158 19.40 14.14 7.24
CA HIS A 158 18.68 13.02 6.63
C HIS A 158 17.38 13.48 5.98
N VAL A 159 16.97 12.76 4.92
CA VAL A 159 15.59 12.69 4.45
C VAL A 159 15.01 11.34 4.89
N LEU A 160 14.08 11.36 5.85
CA LEU A 160 13.47 10.17 6.46
C LEU A 160 12.06 9.94 5.92
N LEU A 161 11.59 8.71 6.06
CA LEU A 161 10.20 8.35 5.84
C LEU A 161 9.41 8.47 7.16
N PRO A 162 8.07 8.60 7.10
CA PRO A 162 7.26 8.83 8.31
C PRO A 162 7.43 7.78 9.41
N LYS A 163 7.53 6.49 9.03
CA LYS A 163 7.76 5.42 10.02
C LYS A 163 9.08 5.58 10.76
N ASP A 164 10.13 6.09 10.09
CA ASP A 164 11.45 6.25 10.70
C ASP A 164 11.42 7.29 11.83
N VAL A 165 10.61 8.34 11.65
CA VAL A 165 10.38 9.36 12.68
C VAL A 165 9.61 8.78 13.86
N VAL A 166 8.56 7.97 13.62
CA VAL A 166 7.80 7.30 14.67
C VAL A 166 8.65 6.24 15.38
N ARG A 167 9.46 5.49 14.64
CA ARG A 167 10.43 4.56 15.23
C ARG A 167 11.42 5.30 16.14
N ALA A 168 11.98 6.42 15.69
CA ALA A 168 12.92 7.23 16.48
C ALA A 168 12.29 7.72 17.80
N TRP A 169 10.98 7.97 17.82
CA TRP A 169 10.30 8.31 19.07
C TRP A 169 10.32 7.16 20.09
N PHE A 170 10.25 5.91 19.65
CA PHE A 170 10.35 4.77 20.55
C PHE A 170 11.78 4.56 21.06
N VAL A 171 12.79 4.71 20.20
CA VAL A 171 14.17 4.30 20.52
C VAL A 171 14.83 5.23 21.54
N ASP A 172 15.16 4.70 22.71
CA ASP A 172 15.93 5.39 23.75
C ASP A 172 17.42 5.00 23.72
N ASP A 173 17.70 3.73 23.40
CA ASP A 173 19.06 3.19 23.24
C ASP A 173 19.18 2.61 21.81
N ALA A 174 19.91 3.34 20.96
CA ALA A 174 19.99 3.05 19.53
C ALA A 174 21.08 2.02 19.22
N ALA A 175 20.70 0.96 18.51
CA ALA A 175 21.62 -0.01 17.90
C ALA A 175 22.01 0.36 16.48
N LEU A 176 21.20 1.16 15.79
CA LEU A 176 21.45 1.66 14.43
C LEU A 176 21.44 3.20 14.41
N PRO A 177 22.11 3.84 13.42
CA PRO A 177 22.06 5.29 13.25
C PRO A 177 20.61 5.81 13.10
N ALA A 178 20.36 7.04 13.57
CA ALA A 178 19.07 7.72 13.43
C ALA A 178 18.64 7.84 11.96
N GLY A 179 19.58 8.06 11.06
CA GLY A 179 19.36 8.08 9.61
C GLY A 179 19.34 6.66 8.99
N THR A 180 18.47 5.79 9.48
CA THR A 180 18.27 4.45 8.93
C THR A 180 16.84 4.29 8.47
N THR A 181 16.63 3.71 7.28
CA THR A 181 15.33 3.25 6.77
C THR A 181 15.42 1.79 6.36
N ASP A 182 14.35 1.24 5.80
CA ASP A 182 14.36 -0.11 5.23
C ASP A 182 14.26 -0.08 3.70
N ARG A 183 14.53 -1.24 3.10
CA ARG A 183 14.51 -1.44 1.66
C ARG A 183 13.14 -1.17 1.04
N SER A 184 12.05 -1.56 1.71
CA SER A 184 10.70 -1.43 1.16
C SER A 184 10.28 0.04 1.02
N ASP A 185 10.63 0.88 1.99
CA ASP A 185 10.40 2.32 1.92
C ASP A 185 11.37 3.01 0.95
N ALA A 186 12.67 2.62 0.95
CA ALA A 186 13.66 3.14 0.01
C ALA A 186 13.22 2.94 -1.45
N ALA A 187 12.68 1.78 -1.78
CA ALA A 187 12.16 1.48 -3.12
C ALA A 187 10.96 2.35 -3.53
N GLY A 188 10.25 2.95 -2.56
CA GLY A 188 9.13 3.87 -2.79
C GLY A 188 9.53 5.33 -3.01
N THR A 189 10.82 5.67 -3.08
CA THR A 189 11.29 7.06 -3.07
C THR A 189 11.46 7.71 -4.45
N LEU A 190 11.47 6.97 -5.56
CA LEU A 190 12.03 7.35 -6.88
C LEU A 190 13.54 7.64 -6.85
N LEU A 191 14.25 7.29 -5.78
CA LEU A 191 15.70 7.41 -5.65
C LEU A 191 16.39 6.04 -5.54
N TRP A 192 15.65 4.95 -5.81
CA TRP A 192 16.11 3.57 -5.70
C TRP A 192 16.26 2.93 -7.09
N ASP A 193 17.45 2.42 -7.40
CA ASP A 193 17.70 1.59 -8.58
C ASP A 193 17.21 0.16 -8.28
N VAL A 194 16.04 -0.20 -8.82
CA VAL A 194 15.43 -1.51 -8.57
C VAL A 194 16.25 -2.66 -9.14
N THR A 195 17.13 -2.41 -10.12
CA THR A 195 17.95 -3.42 -10.77
C THR A 195 19.24 -3.74 -9.99
N ARG A 196 19.74 -2.75 -9.23
CA ARG A 196 20.93 -2.88 -8.37
C ARG A 196 20.56 -3.10 -6.91
N ASP A 197 19.30 -2.89 -6.56
CA ASP A 197 18.80 -2.91 -5.18
C ASP A 197 19.58 -1.96 -4.26
N ALA A 198 19.76 -0.72 -4.72
CA ALA A 198 20.56 0.32 -4.06
C ALA A 198 20.07 1.72 -4.41
N TRP A 199 20.55 2.73 -3.69
CA TRP A 199 20.30 4.12 -4.07
C TRP A 199 20.78 4.42 -5.50
N ALA A 200 19.96 5.18 -6.25
CA ALA A 200 20.22 5.54 -7.64
C ALA A 200 21.16 6.76 -7.72
N ASP A 201 22.44 6.54 -7.43
CA ASP A 201 23.47 7.62 -7.38
C ASP A 201 23.55 8.41 -8.66
N ASP A 202 23.29 7.80 -9.81
CA ASP A 202 23.27 8.48 -11.10
C ASP A 202 22.04 9.40 -11.28
N VAL A 203 20.89 9.07 -10.72
CA VAL A 203 19.73 9.98 -10.64
C VAL A 203 20.06 11.17 -9.76
N VAL A 204 20.64 10.90 -8.58
CA VAL A 204 21.10 11.95 -7.64
C VAL A 204 22.07 12.90 -8.31
N ALA A 205 23.06 12.37 -9.05
CA ALA A 205 24.06 13.17 -9.75
C ALA A 205 23.46 13.98 -10.91
N HIS A 206 22.60 13.39 -11.75
CA HIS A 206 21.99 14.10 -12.90
C HIS A 206 21.07 15.24 -12.47
N LEU A 207 20.37 15.08 -11.34
CA LEU A 207 19.44 16.07 -10.82
C LEU A 207 20.08 17.02 -9.79
N ASP A 208 21.38 16.85 -9.51
CA ASP A 208 22.11 17.64 -8.49
C ASP A 208 21.37 17.64 -7.13
N LEU A 209 20.92 16.45 -6.70
CA LEU A 209 20.23 16.32 -5.44
C LEU A 209 21.21 16.16 -4.26
N PRO A 210 20.84 16.56 -3.04
CA PRO A 210 21.70 16.44 -1.88
C PRO A 210 21.78 14.96 -1.39
N GLY A 211 22.49 14.12 -2.14
CA GLY A 211 22.60 12.67 -1.89
C GLY A 211 23.09 12.29 -0.48
N ARG A 212 23.84 13.21 0.18
CA ARG A 212 24.25 13.05 1.58
C ARG A 212 23.10 12.88 2.57
N LEU A 213 21.89 13.27 2.17
CA LEU A 213 20.69 13.17 3.00
C LEU A 213 20.03 11.78 2.94
N LEU A 214 20.43 10.92 1.98
CA LEU A 214 19.85 9.60 1.84
C LEU A 214 20.23 8.74 3.05
N PRO A 215 19.23 8.08 3.70
CA PRO A 215 19.49 7.27 4.87
C PRO A 215 20.22 5.96 4.55
N GLY A 216 20.89 5.38 5.55
CA GLY A 216 21.32 3.99 5.46
C GLY A 216 20.13 3.04 5.35
N VAL A 217 20.33 1.88 4.74
CA VAL A 217 19.28 0.88 4.58
C VAL A 217 19.60 -0.37 5.39
N ALA A 218 18.64 -0.86 6.16
CA ALA A 218 18.74 -2.07 6.96
C ALA A 218 17.54 -3.00 6.71
N PRO A 219 17.62 -4.30 7.05
CA PRO A 219 16.47 -5.20 6.99
C PRO A 219 15.29 -4.68 7.82
N SER A 220 14.06 -4.85 7.32
CA SER A 220 12.84 -4.35 7.99
C SER A 220 12.65 -4.93 9.40
N ASP A 221 13.12 -6.15 9.65
CA ASP A 221 13.06 -6.86 10.93
C ASP A 221 14.31 -6.68 11.79
N ALA A 222 15.35 -5.98 11.31
CA ALA A 222 16.55 -5.71 12.12
C ALA A 222 16.17 -4.85 13.35
N VAL A 223 16.77 -5.16 14.50
CA VAL A 223 16.57 -4.39 15.73
C VAL A 223 17.29 -3.04 15.59
N ALA A 224 16.53 -1.96 15.59
CA ALA A 224 17.04 -0.58 15.51
C ALA A 224 17.50 -0.03 16.87
N GLY A 225 17.02 -0.61 17.94
CA GLY A 225 17.33 -0.21 19.31
C GLY A 225 16.31 -0.75 20.29
N THR A 226 16.32 -0.20 21.51
CA THR A 226 15.35 -0.56 22.56
C THR A 226 14.62 0.65 23.10
N THR A 227 13.47 0.39 23.76
CA THR A 227 12.64 1.43 24.39
C THR A 227 12.29 1.09 25.84
N SER A 228 12.35 2.10 26.69
CA SER A 228 11.79 2.09 28.04
C SER A 228 10.40 2.75 28.12
N ARG A 229 10.01 3.48 27.08
CA ARG A 229 8.79 4.32 27.07
C ARG A 229 7.52 3.53 27.28
N LEU A 230 7.49 2.27 26.85
CA LEU A 230 6.31 1.40 26.99
C LEU A 230 5.99 1.04 28.43
N ALA A 231 6.94 1.14 29.38
CA ALA A 231 6.70 0.87 30.78
C ALA A 231 5.59 1.74 31.39
N ARG A 232 5.32 2.92 30.81
CA ARG A 232 4.19 3.79 31.20
C ARG A 232 2.83 3.13 31.00
N TRP A 233 2.68 2.38 29.90
CA TRP A 233 1.42 1.76 29.49
C TRP A 233 1.38 0.26 29.79
N PHE A 234 2.52 -0.38 29.69
CA PHE A 234 2.71 -1.83 29.86
C PHE A 234 3.87 -2.10 30.83
N PRO A 235 3.67 -1.86 32.16
CA PRO A 235 4.77 -1.93 33.13
C PRO A 235 5.46 -3.28 33.21
N ALA A 236 4.74 -4.37 32.89
CA ALA A 236 5.28 -5.72 32.90
C ALA A 236 6.27 -6.00 31.75
N SER A 237 6.35 -5.11 30.75
CA SER A 237 7.23 -5.28 29.56
C SER A 237 8.71 -5.01 29.86
N GLY A 238 9.02 -4.33 30.99
CA GLY A 238 10.40 -3.93 31.33
C GLY A 238 10.85 -2.65 30.62
N THR A 239 12.15 -2.38 30.64
CA THR A 239 12.75 -1.11 30.21
C THR A 239 13.65 -1.23 28.97
N ALA A 240 13.73 -2.38 28.34
CA ALA A 240 14.56 -2.63 27.16
C ALA A 240 13.79 -3.45 26.11
N VAL A 241 12.62 -2.92 25.69
CA VAL A 241 11.79 -3.57 24.67
C VAL A 241 12.39 -3.30 23.28
N PRO A 242 12.76 -4.33 22.50
CA PRO A 242 13.30 -4.16 21.16
C PRO A 242 12.33 -3.43 20.23
N VAL A 243 12.88 -2.55 19.38
CA VAL A 243 12.17 -1.84 18.31
C VAL A 243 12.85 -2.19 17.00
N VAL A 244 12.10 -2.74 16.03
CA VAL A 244 12.66 -3.07 14.72
C VAL A 244 12.60 -1.90 13.75
N VAL A 245 13.34 -1.97 12.65
CA VAL A 245 13.42 -0.92 11.63
C VAL A 245 12.04 -0.63 11.04
N GLY A 246 11.23 -1.66 10.80
CA GLY A 246 9.90 -1.50 10.21
C GLY A 246 9.93 -1.41 8.69
N GLY A 247 8.79 -1.11 8.07
CA GLY A 247 8.65 -1.06 6.61
C GLY A 247 7.52 -0.17 6.12
N GLY A 248 7.44 0.00 4.80
CA GLY A 248 6.31 0.69 4.16
C GLY A 248 4.98 0.00 4.45
N ASP A 249 3.89 0.75 4.51
CA ASP A 249 2.56 0.24 4.86
C ASP A 249 2.10 -0.91 3.95
N THR A 250 2.25 -0.75 2.64
CA THR A 250 1.79 -1.74 1.65
C THR A 250 2.56 -3.06 1.73
N PRO A 251 3.92 -3.11 1.69
CA PRO A 251 4.64 -4.38 1.81
C PRO A 251 4.45 -5.03 3.19
N VAL A 252 4.30 -4.24 4.25
CA VAL A 252 4.00 -4.77 5.59
C VAL A 252 2.59 -5.38 5.66
N ALA A 253 1.60 -4.77 5.01
CA ALA A 253 0.27 -5.38 4.90
C ALA A 253 0.30 -6.68 4.08
N ARG A 254 1.08 -6.74 2.99
CA ARG A 254 1.28 -7.96 2.19
C ARG A 254 1.87 -9.10 3.02
N LEU A 255 2.85 -8.77 3.88
CA LEU A 255 3.44 -9.72 4.82
C LEU A 255 2.35 -10.36 5.71
N ALA A 256 1.46 -9.55 6.28
CA ALA A 256 0.38 -10.05 7.15
C ALA A 256 -0.66 -10.89 6.40
N VAL A 257 -0.93 -10.56 5.15
CA VAL A 257 -1.91 -11.30 4.31
C VAL A 257 -1.33 -12.63 3.85
N GLY A 258 0.00 -12.75 3.71
CA GLY A 258 0.65 -13.98 3.29
C GLY A 258 0.29 -14.39 1.86
N ALA A 259 0.08 -13.42 0.95
CA ALA A 259 -0.29 -13.67 -0.44
C ALA A 259 0.96 -13.91 -1.31
N PRO A 260 1.25 -15.13 -1.74
CA PRO A 260 2.47 -15.41 -2.51
C PRO A 260 2.39 -14.99 -3.99
N GLY A 261 1.17 -14.73 -4.50
CA GLY A 261 0.89 -14.41 -5.88
C GLY A 261 0.20 -13.08 -6.08
N LEU A 262 -0.93 -13.10 -6.78
CA LEU A 262 -1.76 -11.93 -7.01
C LEU A 262 -2.61 -11.62 -5.77
N HIS A 263 -2.50 -10.39 -5.30
CA HIS A 263 -3.29 -9.84 -4.19
C HIS A 263 -4.04 -8.59 -4.65
N VAL A 264 -5.34 -8.53 -4.40
CA VAL A 264 -6.16 -7.35 -4.66
C VAL A 264 -6.72 -6.83 -3.33
N ASN A 265 -6.37 -5.60 -2.98
CA ASN A 265 -6.98 -4.89 -1.87
C ASN A 265 -8.05 -3.94 -2.41
N LEU A 266 -9.32 -4.15 -2.03
CA LEU A 266 -10.48 -3.38 -2.50
C LEU A 266 -11.08 -2.57 -1.35
N GLY A 267 -10.70 -1.31 -1.27
CA GLY A 267 -11.22 -0.31 -0.33
C GLY A 267 -11.92 0.84 -1.06
N THR A 268 -11.70 2.07 -0.61
CA THR A 268 -12.13 3.32 -1.29
C THR A 268 -11.55 3.40 -2.70
N GLY A 269 -10.25 3.16 -2.84
CA GLY A 269 -9.60 2.76 -4.08
C GLY A 269 -9.32 1.26 -4.09
N ALA A 270 -8.59 0.77 -5.11
CA ALA A 270 -8.09 -0.58 -5.13
C ALA A 270 -6.59 -0.62 -5.48
N GLN A 271 -5.94 -1.66 -5.03
CA GLN A 271 -4.55 -1.97 -5.35
C GLN A 271 -4.47 -3.42 -5.82
N ALA A 272 -4.03 -3.63 -7.04
CA ALA A 272 -3.66 -4.96 -7.52
C ALA A 272 -2.14 -5.11 -7.38
N MET A 273 -1.68 -6.19 -6.76
CA MET A 273 -0.28 -6.42 -6.44
C MET A 273 0.11 -7.83 -6.87
N ALA A 274 1.18 -7.95 -7.64
CA ALA A 274 1.72 -9.24 -8.05
C ALA A 274 3.16 -9.39 -7.57
N ALA A 275 3.48 -10.53 -6.96
CA ALA A 275 4.84 -10.86 -6.57
C ALA A 275 5.75 -10.92 -7.81
N LEU A 276 7.01 -10.52 -7.65
CA LEU A 276 8.01 -10.46 -8.69
C LEU A 276 9.34 -10.96 -8.12
N ASP A 277 9.96 -11.92 -8.77
CA ASP A 277 11.23 -12.48 -8.31
C ASP A 277 12.37 -11.47 -8.52
N ARG A 278 12.39 -10.81 -9.67
CA ARG A 278 13.42 -9.83 -10.03
C ARG A 278 12.85 -8.72 -10.91
N PRO A 279 13.06 -7.44 -10.55
CA PRO A 279 12.61 -6.32 -11.37
C PRO A 279 13.47 -6.17 -12.64
N ALA A 280 12.83 -5.64 -13.68
CA ALA A 280 13.47 -5.22 -14.92
C ALA A 280 13.38 -3.70 -15.09
N PRO A 281 14.30 -3.07 -15.84
CA PRO A 281 14.20 -1.65 -16.17
C PRO A 281 12.94 -1.36 -17.00
N VAL A 282 12.20 -0.30 -16.65
CA VAL A 282 11.01 0.17 -17.37
C VAL A 282 11.02 1.69 -17.44
N ALA A 283 11.23 2.26 -18.63
CA ALA A 283 11.44 3.71 -18.78
C ALA A 283 10.18 4.55 -18.51
N ASP A 284 9.04 4.12 -19.02
CA ASP A 284 7.75 4.81 -18.89
C ASP A 284 6.76 3.91 -18.15
N ALA A 285 7.11 3.59 -16.90
CA ALA A 285 6.33 2.71 -16.06
C ALA A 285 4.95 3.30 -15.77
N VAL A 286 3.90 2.50 -15.98
CA VAL A 286 2.51 2.83 -15.59
C VAL A 286 2.10 2.16 -14.29
N VAL A 287 2.83 1.12 -13.87
CA VAL A 287 2.67 0.43 -12.59
C VAL A 287 3.92 0.60 -11.75
N HIS A 288 3.76 0.55 -10.46
CA HIS A 288 4.89 0.64 -9.52
C HIS A 288 5.62 -0.69 -9.41
N THR A 289 6.92 -0.61 -9.13
CA THR A 289 7.78 -1.74 -8.75
C THR A 289 8.43 -1.41 -7.42
N PHE A 290 8.09 -2.16 -6.38
CA PHE A 290 8.57 -1.94 -5.02
C PHE A 290 9.17 -3.21 -4.43
N ALA A 291 10.06 -3.00 -3.46
CA ALA A 291 10.63 -4.08 -2.68
C ALA A 291 9.64 -4.57 -1.60
N ASP A 292 9.56 -5.88 -1.39
CA ASP A 292 8.87 -6.45 -0.23
C ASP A 292 9.72 -6.31 1.06
N THR A 293 9.10 -6.54 2.21
CA THR A 293 9.78 -6.63 3.50
C THR A 293 10.53 -7.95 3.59
N GLY A 294 11.77 -7.96 3.25
CA GLY A 294 12.62 -9.12 3.34
C GLY A 294 14.06 -8.71 3.56
N ALA A 295 14.92 -9.66 3.91
CA ALA A 295 16.35 -9.48 4.05
C ALA A 295 17.12 -10.39 3.09
N GLY A 296 18.20 -9.88 2.50
CA GLY A 296 19.11 -10.63 1.66
C GLY A 296 18.53 -11.06 0.31
N GLU A 297 19.05 -12.14 -0.27
CA GLU A 297 18.69 -12.63 -1.60
C GLU A 297 17.25 -13.13 -1.71
N ASP A 298 16.62 -13.48 -0.60
CA ASP A 298 15.21 -13.92 -0.53
C ASP A 298 14.22 -12.75 -0.42
N ALA A 299 14.71 -11.53 -0.37
CA ALA A 299 13.89 -10.33 -0.30
C ALA A 299 13.19 -10.10 -1.64
N GLY A 300 11.91 -10.45 -1.70
CA GLY A 300 11.06 -10.33 -2.88
C GLY A 300 10.83 -8.91 -3.35
N TRP A 301 10.16 -8.82 -4.48
CA TRP A 301 9.65 -7.60 -5.08
C TRP A 301 8.18 -7.79 -5.41
N TYR A 302 7.48 -6.71 -5.64
CA TYR A 302 6.13 -6.76 -6.17
C TYR A 302 5.86 -5.60 -7.13
N ARG A 303 4.97 -5.84 -8.09
CA ARG A 303 4.39 -4.78 -8.92
C ARG A 303 3.05 -4.37 -8.33
N LEU A 304 2.70 -3.09 -8.45
CA LEU A 304 1.46 -2.55 -7.96
C LEU A 304 0.80 -1.67 -9.02
N ALA A 305 -0.44 -1.99 -9.36
CA ALA A 305 -1.34 -1.14 -10.13
C ALA A 305 -2.41 -0.57 -9.19
N ALA A 306 -2.53 0.75 -9.17
CA ALA A 306 -3.50 1.45 -8.34
C ALA A 306 -4.75 1.79 -9.15
N VAL A 307 -5.93 1.64 -8.53
CA VAL A 307 -7.22 2.14 -9.02
C VAL A 307 -7.74 3.16 -8.02
N GLN A 308 -7.87 4.40 -8.45
CA GLN A 308 -8.26 5.48 -7.56
C GLN A 308 -9.74 5.43 -7.20
N ASN A 309 -10.57 5.07 -8.18
CA ASN A 309 -12.02 5.09 -8.09
C ASN A 309 -12.60 3.66 -8.04
N ALA A 310 -12.53 3.00 -6.89
CA ALA A 310 -13.16 1.70 -6.67
C ALA A 310 -14.41 1.84 -5.78
N GLY A 311 -14.33 1.55 -4.49
CA GLY A 311 -15.43 1.73 -3.56
C GLY A 311 -15.98 3.15 -3.53
N LEU A 312 -15.12 4.16 -3.71
CA LEU A 312 -15.54 5.57 -3.82
C LEU A 312 -16.59 5.79 -4.92
N ALA A 313 -16.35 5.23 -6.10
CA ALA A 313 -17.24 5.39 -7.24
C ALA A 313 -18.55 4.63 -7.05
N LEU A 314 -18.48 3.45 -6.44
CA LEU A 314 -19.67 2.68 -6.11
C LEU A 314 -20.51 3.39 -5.03
N ASP A 315 -19.90 3.87 -3.96
CA ASP A 315 -20.59 4.64 -2.92
C ASP A 315 -21.25 5.91 -3.49
N TRP A 316 -20.56 6.57 -4.42
CA TRP A 316 -21.15 7.72 -5.13
C TRP A 316 -22.36 7.31 -5.97
N ALA A 317 -22.26 6.23 -6.74
CA ALA A 317 -23.35 5.72 -7.58
C ALA A 317 -24.58 5.37 -6.73
N LEU A 318 -24.39 4.67 -5.60
CA LEU A 318 -25.46 4.31 -4.69
C LEU A 318 -26.14 5.55 -4.09
N ARG A 319 -25.37 6.56 -3.69
CA ARG A 319 -25.90 7.82 -3.18
C ARG A 319 -26.72 8.56 -4.23
N VAL A 320 -26.25 8.62 -5.48
CA VAL A 320 -26.99 9.27 -6.59
C VAL A 320 -28.29 8.53 -6.89
N LEU A 321 -28.28 7.20 -6.82
CA LEU A 321 -29.45 6.36 -7.06
C LEU A 321 -30.38 6.29 -5.84
N GLY A 322 -30.00 6.85 -4.69
CA GLY A 322 -30.79 6.81 -3.45
C GLY A 322 -30.98 5.38 -2.92
N LEU A 323 -29.94 4.56 -2.99
CA LEU A 323 -29.95 3.15 -2.57
C LEU A 323 -29.08 2.92 -1.34
N SER A 324 -29.56 2.06 -0.43
CA SER A 324 -28.72 1.44 0.56
C SER A 324 -27.83 0.39 -0.10
N TRP A 325 -26.77 -0.04 0.60
CA TRP A 325 -25.92 -1.13 0.11
C TRP A 325 -26.69 -2.44 -0.07
N GLU A 326 -27.58 -2.78 0.86
CA GLU A 326 -28.38 -3.99 0.83
C GLU A 326 -29.35 -4.00 -0.35
N ASP A 327 -30.09 -2.89 -0.59
CA ASP A 327 -31.00 -2.75 -1.73
C ASP A 327 -30.23 -2.82 -3.05
N ALA A 328 -29.04 -2.22 -3.11
CA ALA A 328 -28.21 -2.19 -4.29
C ALA A 328 -27.74 -3.59 -4.71
N VAL A 329 -27.31 -4.42 -3.75
CA VAL A 329 -26.92 -5.82 -4.02
C VAL A 329 -28.10 -6.63 -4.55
N ALA A 330 -29.28 -6.49 -3.93
CA ALA A 330 -30.49 -7.20 -4.36
C ALA A 330 -30.88 -6.79 -5.80
N LEU A 331 -30.85 -5.48 -6.11
CA LEU A 331 -31.15 -4.96 -7.45
C LEU A 331 -30.09 -5.40 -8.48
N ALA A 332 -28.79 -5.33 -8.15
CA ALA A 332 -27.73 -5.76 -9.04
C ALA A 332 -27.83 -7.25 -9.40
N ARG A 333 -28.28 -8.08 -8.46
CA ARG A 333 -28.51 -9.51 -8.71
C ARG A 333 -29.75 -9.77 -9.57
N SER A 334 -30.74 -8.86 -9.59
CA SER A 334 -31.93 -8.99 -10.44
C SER A 334 -31.71 -8.58 -11.89
N ALA A 335 -30.68 -7.76 -12.16
CA ALA A 335 -30.33 -7.35 -13.51
C ALA A 335 -29.52 -8.45 -14.24
N PRO A 336 -29.61 -8.54 -15.55
CA PRO A 336 -28.81 -9.47 -16.34
C PRO A 336 -27.31 -9.12 -16.24
N ALA A 337 -26.44 -10.09 -16.48
CA ALA A 337 -25.02 -9.85 -16.66
C ALA A 337 -24.82 -8.86 -17.84
N GLY A 338 -23.83 -7.95 -17.72
CA GLY A 338 -23.64 -6.86 -18.67
C GLY A 338 -24.68 -5.74 -18.55
N ALA A 339 -25.46 -5.74 -17.46
CA ALA A 339 -26.39 -4.67 -17.10
C ALA A 339 -27.32 -4.21 -18.23
N GLY A 340 -27.76 -5.15 -19.10
CA GLY A 340 -28.61 -4.82 -20.26
C GLY A 340 -27.93 -3.92 -21.30
N GLY A 341 -26.59 -3.90 -21.37
CA GLY A 341 -25.80 -3.05 -22.25
C GLY A 341 -25.38 -1.71 -21.64
N VAL A 342 -25.76 -1.44 -20.40
CA VAL A 342 -25.30 -0.24 -19.67
C VAL A 342 -23.88 -0.46 -19.17
N THR A 343 -23.02 0.50 -19.40
CA THR A 343 -21.63 0.52 -18.94
C THR A 343 -21.41 1.68 -17.98
N PHE A 344 -20.73 1.42 -16.86
CA PHE A 344 -20.29 2.46 -15.92
C PHE A 344 -18.77 2.59 -15.96
N LEU A 345 -18.30 3.81 -16.19
CA LEU A 345 -16.90 4.20 -16.04
C LEU A 345 -16.71 4.89 -14.69
N PRO A 346 -15.90 4.34 -13.77
CA PRO A 346 -15.85 4.84 -12.39
C PRO A 346 -14.97 6.09 -12.18
N PHE A 347 -14.43 6.71 -13.22
CA PHE A 347 -13.34 7.70 -13.18
C PHE A 347 -13.75 9.08 -12.64
N LEU A 348 -14.41 9.14 -11.49
CA LEU A 348 -15.01 10.37 -10.94
C LEU A 348 -13.99 11.50 -10.67
N THR A 349 -12.77 11.15 -10.31
CA THR A 349 -11.68 12.08 -9.95
C THR A 349 -10.48 11.97 -10.87
N GLY A 350 -10.68 11.44 -12.07
CA GLY A 350 -9.61 10.98 -12.93
C GLY A 350 -9.06 9.63 -12.47
N GLU A 351 -8.14 9.04 -13.22
CA GLU A 351 -7.56 7.75 -12.85
C GLU A 351 -6.03 7.79 -12.95
N ARG A 352 -5.39 6.89 -12.23
CA ARG A 352 -3.94 6.67 -12.22
C ARG A 352 -3.67 5.21 -12.57
N GLY A 353 -2.41 4.90 -12.86
CA GLY A 353 -1.99 3.51 -13.03
C GLY A 353 -2.33 2.87 -14.37
N GLY A 354 -2.59 3.65 -15.42
CA GLY A 354 -2.69 3.15 -16.80
C GLY A 354 -4.04 2.58 -17.22
N VAL A 355 -5.04 2.53 -16.33
CA VAL A 355 -6.42 2.10 -16.70
C VAL A 355 -7.14 3.22 -17.46
N ALA A 356 -6.94 4.45 -17.05
CA ALA A 356 -7.41 5.68 -17.70
C ALA A 356 -6.49 6.86 -17.32
N GLY A 357 -6.72 8.03 -17.91
CA GLY A 357 -5.92 9.23 -17.65
C GLY A 357 -6.40 10.05 -16.44
N PRO A 358 -5.61 11.04 -15.98
CA PRO A 358 -5.98 11.92 -14.86
C PRO A 358 -7.17 12.84 -15.21
N ASP A 359 -7.43 13.07 -16.48
CA ASP A 359 -8.53 13.89 -16.97
C ASP A 359 -9.80 13.09 -17.29
N ALA A 360 -9.76 11.77 -17.20
CA ALA A 360 -10.92 10.91 -17.39
C ALA A 360 -12.04 11.25 -16.40
N ARG A 361 -13.29 11.08 -16.83
CA ARG A 361 -14.46 11.35 -15.99
C ARG A 361 -15.40 10.17 -15.95
N GLY A 362 -16.13 10.03 -14.82
CA GLY A 362 -17.13 9.00 -14.63
C GLY A 362 -18.32 9.18 -15.58
N ALA A 363 -18.86 8.07 -16.09
CA ALA A 363 -20.00 8.08 -17.00
C ALA A 363 -20.83 6.80 -16.89
N TRP A 364 -22.16 6.90 -17.11
CA TRP A 364 -22.98 5.80 -17.57
C TRP A 364 -23.21 5.96 -19.07
N THR A 365 -22.96 4.91 -19.83
CA THR A 365 -23.21 4.85 -21.29
C THR A 365 -24.13 3.69 -21.62
N GLY A 366 -24.65 3.64 -22.85
CA GLY A 366 -25.54 2.58 -23.30
C GLY A 366 -26.96 2.66 -22.70
N LEU A 367 -27.39 3.84 -22.25
CA LEU A 367 -28.73 4.06 -21.68
C LEU A 367 -29.81 3.96 -22.77
N GLY A 368 -30.89 3.24 -22.47
CA GLY A 368 -32.08 3.14 -23.27
C GLY A 368 -33.36 3.44 -22.49
N GLU A 369 -34.50 3.50 -23.16
CA GLU A 369 -35.79 3.80 -22.53
C GLU A 369 -36.15 2.78 -21.42
N SER A 370 -35.71 1.53 -21.57
CA SER A 370 -35.96 0.43 -20.62
C SER A 370 -34.92 0.38 -19.48
N THR A 371 -33.91 1.23 -19.48
CA THR A 371 -32.87 1.23 -18.42
C THR A 371 -33.49 1.64 -17.09
N GLY A 372 -33.43 0.76 -16.11
CA GLY A 372 -33.91 1.01 -14.76
C GLY A 372 -32.77 1.06 -13.72
N ARG A 373 -33.15 1.19 -12.46
CA ARG A 373 -32.19 1.23 -11.34
C ARG A 373 -31.38 -0.06 -11.24
N ALA A 374 -31.96 -1.20 -11.60
CA ALA A 374 -31.27 -2.51 -11.52
C ALA A 374 -30.07 -2.55 -12.48
N GLU A 375 -30.25 -2.11 -13.73
CA GLU A 375 -29.20 -2.03 -14.73
C GLU A 375 -28.14 -0.99 -14.34
N LEU A 376 -28.53 0.18 -13.85
CA LEU A 376 -27.58 1.22 -13.42
C LEU A 376 -26.69 0.77 -12.27
N VAL A 377 -27.26 0.10 -11.27
CA VAL A 377 -26.50 -0.40 -10.11
C VAL A 377 -25.63 -1.60 -10.50
N ARG A 378 -26.15 -2.48 -11.34
CA ARG A 378 -25.38 -3.62 -11.87
C ARG A 378 -24.18 -3.12 -12.65
N ALA A 379 -24.36 -2.16 -13.54
CA ALA A 379 -23.28 -1.52 -14.29
C ALA A 379 -22.24 -0.87 -13.36
N ALA A 380 -22.67 -0.24 -12.25
CA ALA A 380 -21.75 0.36 -11.30
C ALA A 380 -20.87 -0.67 -10.59
N VAL A 381 -21.43 -1.82 -10.17
CA VAL A 381 -20.66 -2.91 -9.58
C VAL A 381 -19.72 -3.55 -10.61
N GLU A 382 -20.21 -3.84 -11.81
CA GLU A 382 -19.40 -4.39 -12.90
C GLU A 382 -18.27 -3.43 -13.32
N GLY A 383 -18.56 -2.13 -13.47
CA GLY A 383 -17.57 -1.13 -13.85
C GLY A 383 -16.43 -0.99 -12.84
N MET A 384 -16.73 -1.06 -11.55
CA MET A 384 -15.72 -1.11 -10.49
C MET A 384 -14.86 -2.39 -10.61
N VAL A 385 -15.48 -3.54 -10.77
CA VAL A 385 -14.77 -4.83 -10.93
C VAL A 385 -13.91 -4.83 -12.20
N PHE A 386 -14.43 -4.32 -13.30
CA PHE A 386 -13.71 -4.26 -14.57
C PHE A 386 -12.51 -3.29 -14.54
N ALA A 387 -12.62 -2.19 -13.81
CA ALA A 387 -11.47 -1.31 -13.57
C ALA A 387 -10.36 -2.03 -12.78
N VAL A 388 -10.72 -2.83 -11.79
CA VAL A 388 -9.75 -3.67 -11.05
C VAL A 388 -9.16 -4.76 -11.94
N ALA A 389 -9.97 -5.43 -12.76
CA ALA A 389 -9.48 -6.44 -13.70
C ALA A 389 -8.53 -5.83 -14.75
N ALA A 390 -8.85 -4.64 -15.26
CA ALA A 390 -7.95 -3.91 -16.16
C ALA A 390 -6.62 -3.53 -15.49
N ALA A 391 -6.64 -3.16 -14.21
CA ALA A 391 -5.42 -2.91 -13.45
C ALA A 391 -4.59 -4.17 -13.23
N VAL A 392 -5.22 -5.32 -13.02
CA VAL A 392 -4.52 -6.62 -12.94
C VAL A 392 -3.78 -6.94 -14.24
N ASP A 393 -4.38 -6.66 -15.41
CA ASP A 393 -3.71 -6.91 -16.70
C ASP A 393 -2.46 -6.06 -16.90
N LEU A 394 -2.38 -4.87 -16.31
CA LEU A 394 -1.18 -4.03 -16.35
C LEU A 394 0.01 -4.62 -15.59
N LEU A 395 -0.25 -5.53 -14.65
CA LEU A 395 0.81 -6.24 -13.93
C LEU A 395 1.49 -7.30 -14.80
N ASP A 396 0.80 -7.77 -15.86
CA ASP A 396 1.28 -8.79 -16.80
C ASP A 396 1.11 -8.27 -18.25
N PRO A 397 1.97 -7.35 -18.73
CA PRO A 397 1.81 -6.79 -20.07
C PRO A 397 1.85 -7.89 -21.14
N PRO A 398 0.97 -7.85 -22.16
CA PRO A 398 0.95 -8.82 -23.24
C PRO A 398 2.29 -8.80 -23.99
N GLY A 399 2.97 -9.94 -24.04
CA GLY A 399 4.28 -10.12 -24.70
C GLY A 399 5.38 -10.71 -23.82
N THR A 400 5.17 -10.77 -22.49
CA THR A 400 6.08 -11.49 -21.57
C THR A 400 5.68 -12.96 -21.38
N GLY A 401 4.79 -13.48 -22.25
CA GLY A 401 4.33 -14.85 -22.21
C GLY A 401 5.51 -15.83 -22.25
N ALA A 402 5.48 -16.80 -21.36
CA ALA A 402 6.43 -17.88 -21.26
C ALA A 402 6.76 -18.43 -22.66
N SER A 403 7.99 -18.20 -23.12
CA SER A 403 8.56 -18.87 -24.25
C SER A 403 8.56 -20.36 -23.94
N THR A 404 7.77 -21.15 -24.67
CA THR A 404 7.83 -22.62 -24.65
C THR A 404 9.03 -23.14 -25.47
N GLY A 405 10.12 -22.40 -25.56
CA GLY A 405 11.37 -22.79 -26.19
C GLY A 405 12.42 -23.17 -25.15
N PRO A 406 13.46 -23.98 -25.54
CA PRO A 406 14.50 -24.39 -24.61
C PRO A 406 15.27 -23.16 -24.08
N VAL A 407 15.34 -23.06 -22.78
CA VAL A 407 15.94 -21.95 -22.01
C VAL A 407 17.43 -21.85 -22.32
N GLY A 408 17.84 -20.81 -23.04
CA GLY A 408 19.25 -20.38 -23.09
C GLY A 408 19.57 -19.55 -21.82
N PRO A 409 20.86 -19.51 -21.37
CA PRO A 409 21.23 -19.01 -20.05
C PRO A 409 21.23 -17.49 -19.86
N ALA A 410 20.30 -16.74 -20.42
CA ALA A 410 20.28 -15.28 -20.33
C ALA A 410 18.89 -14.60 -20.42
N SER A 411 17.81 -15.27 -20.05
CA SER A 411 16.52 -14.59 -19.84
C SER A 411 16.19 -14.59 -18.37
N ALA A 412 16.35 -13.44 -17.70
CA ALA A 412 15.89 -13.22 -16.34
C ALA A 412 14.38 -13.50 -16.29
N GLY A 413 14.01 -14.66 -15.73
CA GLY A 413 12.63 -15.11 -15.67
C GLY A 413 11.82 -14.25 -14.73
N THR A 414 10.95 -13.41 -15.30
CA THR A 414 9.75 -13.02 -14.59
C THR A 414 8.93 -14.28 -14.41
N ARG A 415 8.71 -14.73 -13.16
CA ARG A 415 7.62 -15.64 -12.88
C ARG A 415 6.36 -14.89 -13.26
N SER A 416 5.82 -15.15 -14.43
CA SER A 416 4.42 -14.80 -14.73
C SER A 416 3.61 -15.45 -13.60
N PRO A 417 2.79 -14.70 -12.84
CA PRO A 417 1.96 -15.32 -11.82
C PRO A 417 1.19 -16.44 -12.53
N ASP A 418 1.28 -17.64 -11.97
CA ASP A 418 0.58 -18.80 -12.51
C ASP A 418 -0.88 -18.37 -12.76
N ARG A 419 -1.28 -18.35 -14.05
CA ARG A 419 -2.60 -17.85 -14.46
C ARG A 419 -3.73 -18.65 -13.81
N ASP A 420 -3.45 -19.86 -13.36
CA ASP A 420 -4.40 -20.72 -12.67
C ASP A 420 -4.33 -20.54 -11.14
N ALA A 421 -3.34 -19.80 -10.61
CA ALA A 421 -3.21 -19.58 -9.19
C ALA A 421 -4.32 -18.68 -8.64
N GLU A 422 -4.72 -18.98 -7.43
CA GLU A 422 -5.75 -18.25 -6.68
C GLU A 422 -5.37 -16.78 -6.48
N VAL A 423 -6.37 -15.90 -6.59
CA VAL A 423 -6.25 -14.48 -6.28
C VAL A 423 -6.68 -14.25 -4.83
N VAL A 424 -5.78 -13.73 -4.03
CA VAL A 424 -6.11 -13.32 -2.67
C VAL A 424 -6.75 -11.93 -2.70
N VAL A 425 -7.90 -11.77 -2.02
CA VAL A 425 -8.56 -10.46 -1.93
C VAL A 425 -8.77 -10.02 -0.49
N THR A 426 -8.58 -8.73 -0.25
CA THR A 426 -8.76 -8.07 1.04
C THR A 426 -9.53 -6.77 0.89
N GLY A 427 -9.85 -6.12 2.00
CA GLY A 427 -10.56 -4.85 2.03
C GLY A 427 -12.08 -4.96 2.18
N GLY A 428 -12.71 -3.83 2.44
CA GLY A 428 -14.15 -3.76 2.75
C GLY A 428 -15.03 -4.17 1.59
N GLY A 429 -14.68 -3.77 0.36
CA GLY A 429 -15.45 -4.07 -0.86
C GLY A 429 -15.53 -5.56 -1.17
N THR A 430 -14.56 -6.35 -0.69
CA THR A 430 -14.56 -7.82 -0.92
C THR A 430 -15.44 -8.60 0.05
N ARG A 431 -16.13 -7.94 0.98
CA ARG A 431 -17.08 -8.61 1.89
C ARG A 431 -18.31 -9.12 1.13
N GLU A 432 -18.71 -8.37 0.09
CA GLU A 432 -19.88 -8.72 -0.71
C GLU A 432 -19.57 -9.89 -1.67
N PRO A 433 -20.32 -11.01 -1.59
CA PRO A 433 -20.11 -12.16 -2.47
C PRO A 433 -20.22 -11.81 -3.96
N LEU A 434 -21.18 -10.97 -4.36
CA LEU A 434 -21.37 -10.56 -5.77
C LEU A 434 -20.10 -9.94 -6.35
N VAL A 435 -19.39 -9.12 -5.56
CA VAL A 435 -18.13 -8.49 -6.00
C VAL A 435 -17.05 -9.55 -6.24
N ARG A 436 -16.93 -10.54 -5.35
CA ARG A 436 -15.94 -11.62 -5.50
C ARG A 436 -16.27 -12.57 -6.65
N GLU A 437 -17.54 -12.92 -6.82
CA GLU A 437 -18.05 -13.72 -7.95
C GLU A 437 -17.68 -13.04 -9.28
N LEU A 438 -17.99 -11.75 -9.41
CA LEU A 438 -17.65 -10.96 -10.60
C LEU A 438 -16.14 -10.80 -10.82
N LEU A 439 -15.36 -10.64 -9.74
CA LEU A 439 -13.90 -10.64 -9.84
C LEU A 439 -13.36 -11.98 -10.33
N ALA A 440 -13.87 -13.09 -9.79
CA ALA A 440 -13.49 -14.42 -10.24
C ALA A 440 -13.82 -14.65 -11.73
N ASP A 441 -15.01 -14.25 -12.16
CA ASP A 441 -15.46 -14.36 -13.55
C ASP A 441 -14.60 -13.45 -14.48
N ALA A 442 -14.35 -12.19 -14.09
CA ALA A 442 -13.59 -11.23 -14.88
C ALA A 442 -12.11 -11.60 -15.01
N LEU A 443 -11.53 -12.18 -13.96
CA LEU A 443 -10.13 -12.60 -13.94
C LEU A 443 -9.94 -14.03 -14.46
N GLY A 444 -11.02 -14.82 -14.59
CA GLY A 444 -10.96 -16.24 -14.96
C GLY A 444 -10.19 -17.09 -13.92
N ARG A 445 -10.17 -16.68 -12.65
CA ARG A 445 -9.32 -17.25 -11.59
C ARG A 445 -10.11 -17.40 -10.29
N PRO A 446 -9.84 -18.43 -9.48
CA PRO A 446 -10.39 -18.51 -8.13
C PRO A 446 -10.01 -17.28 -7.30
N VAL A 447 -10.99 -16.74 -6.56
CA VAL A 447 -10.81 -15.58 -5.69
C VAL A 447 -11.06 -15.99 -4.26
N ARG A 448 -10.06 -15.88 -3.39
CA ARG A 448 -10.17 -16.20 -1.96
C ARG A 448 -10.06 -14.94 -1.11
N ARG A 449 -11.09 -14.70 -0.31
CA ARG A 449 -11.07 -13.59 0.63
C ARG A 449 -10.28 -13.94 1.90
N VAL A 450 -9.35 -13.08 2.26
CA VAL A 450 -8.68 -13.09 3.56
C VAL A 450 -9.24 -11.95 4.41
N GLY A 451 -9.86 -12.30 5.52
CA GLY A 451 -10.38 -11.35 6.50
C GLY A 451 -9.31 -11.06 7.55
N LEU A 452 -8.59 -9.96 7.39
CA LEU A 452 -7.63 -9.46 8.35
C LEU A 452 -7.89 -7.98 8.59
N ARG A 453 -8.25 -7.63 9.82
CA ARG A 453 -8.37 -6.23 10.22
C ARG A 453 -6.98 -5.68 10.50
N SER A 454 -6.79 -4.38 10.24
CA SER A 454 -5.53 -3.68 10.56
C SER A 454 -4.29 -4.41 10.03
N ALA A 455 -4.36 -4.92 8.78
CA ALA A 455 -3.32 -5.79 8.19
C ALA A 455 -1.91 -5.19 8.31
N THR A 456 -1.75 -3.88 8.08
CA THR A 456 -0.47 -3.19 8.20
C THR A 456 0.05 -3.24 9.64
N ALA A 457 -0.78 -2.92 10.63
CA ALA A 457 -0.37 -2.97 12.03
C ALA A 457 -0.04 -4.42 12.49
N VAL A 458 -0.83 -5.42 12.02
CA VAL A 458 -0.51 -6.83 12.25
C VAL A 458 0.85 -7.18 11.60
N GLY A 459 1.09 -6.78 10.37
CA GLY A 459 2.37 -7.00 9.68
C GLY A 459 3.55 -6.36 10.39
N ALA A 460 3.37 -5.16 10.96
CA ALA A 460 4.38 -4.51 11.79
C ALA A 460 4.69 -5.33 13.05
N ALA A 461 3.68 -5.89 13.72
CA ALA A 461 3.88 -6.79 14.84
C ALA A 461 4.59 -8.10 14.44
N LEU A 462 4.32 -8.62 13.22
CA LEU A 462 5.03 -9.79 12.67
C LEU A 462 6.51 -9.50 12.42
N LEU A 463 6.86 -8.30 11.91
CA LEU A 463 8.26 -7.88 11.77
C LEU A 463 8.95 -7.83 13.14
N ALA A 464 8.27 -7.27 14.15
CA ALA A 464 8.79 -7.25 15.52
C ALA A 464 9.04 -8.66 16.08
N ALA A 465 8.11 -9.59 15.83
CA ALA A 465 8.23 -10.99 16.23
C ALA A 465 9.41 -11.66 15.53
N ARG A 466 9.57 -11.49 14.21
CA ARG A 466 10.68 -12.04 13.44
C ARG A 466 12.02 -11.51 13.93
N GLY A 467 12.14 -10.20 14.10
CA GLY A 467 13.38 -9.54 14.53
C GLY A 467 13.85 -9.94 15.93
N THR A 468 12.97 -10.51 16.74
CA THR A 468 13.30 -11.04 18.08
C THR A 468 13.36 -12.58 18.14
N GLY A 469 13.30 -13.25 16.98
CA GLY A 469 13.39 -14.71 16.90
C GLY A 469 12.16 -15.45 17.46
N ASP A 470 11.00 -14.79 17.47
CA ASP A 470 9.73 -15.33 17.93
C ASP A 470 8.67 -15.25 16.81
N PRO A 471 8.88 -15.92 15.64
CA PRO A 471 7.99 -15.79 14.49
C PRO A 471 6.57 -16.23 14.83
N VAL A 472 5.62 -15.42 14.37
CA VAL A 472 4.18 -15.59 14.57
C VAL A 472 3.51 -15.66 13.20
N GLU A 473 2.51 -16.52 13.06
CA GLU A 473 1.60 -16.51 11.91
C GLU A 473 0.29 -15.84 12.32
N PRO A 474 -0.23 -14.88 11.52
CA PRO A 474 -1.46 -14.18 11.90
C PRO A 474 -2.67 -15.11 11.83
N ALA A 475 -3.56 -15.00 12.81
CA ALA A 475 -4.86 -15.67 12.77
C ALA A 475 -5.75 -14.97 11.74
N THR A 476 -5.80 -15.50 10.53
CA THR A 476 -6.64 -15.00 9.43
C THR A 476 -7.94 -15.78 9.32
N THR A 477 -9.05 -15.10 9.04
CA THR A 477 -10.26 -15.77 8.61
C THR A 477 -10.24 -15.91 7.10
N THR A 478 -10.22 -17.14 6.61
CA THR A 478 -10.30 -17.45 5.18
C THR A 478 -11.64 -18.04 4.84
N ALA A 479 -12.27 -17.53 3.79
CA ALA A 479 -13.44 -18.17 3.18
C ALA A 479 -12.99 -19.23 2.15
N ALA A 480 -13.87 -20.15 1.80
CA ALA A 480 -13.67 -20.99 0.62
C ALA A 480 -13.51 -20.08 -0.63
N PRO A 481 -12.70 -20.46 -1.62
CA PRO A 481 -12.56 -19.68 -2.85
C PRO A 481 -13.90 -19.55 -3.58
N ASP A 482 -14.20 -18.32 -4.03
CA ASP A 482 -15.23 -18.09 -5.03
C ASP A 482 -14.65 -18.47 -6.39
N LEU A 483 -15.24 -19.45 -7.05
CA LEU A 483 -14.75 -19.98 -8.32
C LEU A 483 -15.37 -19.20 -9.49
N PRO A 484 -14.62 -19.01 -10.61
CA PRO A 484 -15.22 -18.47 -11.82
C PRO A 484 -16.37 -19.39 -12.27
N THR A 485 -17.42 -18.80 -12.79
CA THR A 485 -18.56 -19.56 -13.29
C THR A 485 -18.22 -20.13 -14.67
N PRO A 486 -18.11 -21.45 -14.86
CA PRO A 486 -17.61 -22.07 -16.09
C PRO A 486 -18.35 -21.70 -17.39
N ALA A 487 -19.49 -21.04 -17.30
CA ALA A 487 -20.38 -20.75 -18.41
C ALA A 487 -20.62 -19.25 -18.65
N ARG A 488 -19.71 -18.37 -18.21
CA ARG A 488 -19.88 -16.92 -18.43
C ARG A 488 -18.83 -16.34 -19.38
N PRO A 489 -18.79 -16.75 -20.67
CA PRO A 489 -18.05 -16.03 -21.69
C PRO A 489 -18.53 -14.58 -21.83
N ASP A 490 -19.77 -14.29 -21.45
CA ASP A 490 -20.42 -12.98 -21.44
C ASP A 490 -19.66 -11.98 -20.57
N VAL A 491 -19.15 -12.35 -19.38
CA VAL A 491 -18.38 -11.41 -18.53
C VAL A 491 -17.10 -10.96 -19.21
N VAL A 492 -16.41 -11.85 -19.93
CA VAL A 492 -15.19 -11.52 -20.69
C VAL A 492 -15.53 -10.57 -21.84
N GLU A 493 -16.66 -10.80 -22.55
CA GLU A 493 -17.15 -9.92 -23.61
C GLU A 493 -17.52 -8.53 -23.05
N HIS A 494 -18.21 -8.48 -21.90
CA HIS A 494 -18.58 -7.23 -21.24
C HIS A 494 -17.33 -6.46 -20.74
N LEU A 495 -16.32 -7.14 -20.22
CA LEU A 495 -15.04 -6.52 -19.85
C LEU A 495 -14.34 -5.94 -21.10
N ALA A 496 -14.35 -6.65 -22.23
CA ALA A 496 -13.78 -6.15 -23.48
C ALA A 496 -14.53 -4.90 -23.98
N ALA A 497 -15.87 -4.92 -23.94
CA ALA A 497 -16.71 -3.77 -24.31
C ALA A 497 -16.47 -2.58 -23.35
N TRP A 498 -16.35 -2.83 -22.06
CA TRP A 498 -16.02 -1.82 -21.05
C TRP A 498 -14.67 -1.16 -21.36
N ARG A 499 -13.62 -1.95 -21.67
CA ARG A 499 -12.29 -1.43 -22.06
C ARG A 499 -12.36 -0.55 -23.30
N ALA A 500 -13.11 -0.98 -24.33
CA ALA A 500 -13.29 -0.19 -25.53
C ALA A 500 -13.98 1.16 -25.23
N THR A 501 -15.00 1.15 -24.37
CA THR A 501 -15.71 2.36 -23.92
C THR A 501 -14.77 3.27 -23.10
N ALA A 502 -14.01 2.71 -22.18
CA ALA A 502 -13.04 3.45 -21.38
C ALA A 502 -11.98 4.13 -22.26
N ALA A 503 -11.43 3.40 -23.23
CA ALA A 503 -10.44 3.94 -24.18
C ALA A 503 -11.01 5.03 -25.10
N ALA A 504 -12.30 4.98 -25.45
CA ALA A 504 -12.93 5.97 -26.31
C ALA A 504 -13.28 7.28 -25.59
N LEU A 505 -13.38 7.26 -24.24
CA LEU A 505 -13.76 8.41 -23.41
C LEU A 505 -12.63 8.90 -22.49
N ALA A 506 -11.46 8.24 -22.52
CA ALA A 506 -10.24 8.67 -21.86
C ALA A 506 -9.45 9.61 -22.78
#